data_5072749a1f6e5a40611f0d2c8d6f8d26
#
_entry.id   5072749a1f6e5a40611f0d2c8d6f8d26
#
_cell.length_a   1.000
_cell.length_b   1.000
_cell.length_c   1.000
_cell.angle_alpha   90.00
_cell.angle_beta   90.00
_cell.angle_gamma   90.00
#
_symmetry.space_group_name_H-M   'P 1'
#
loop_
_entity.id
_entity.type
_entity.pdbx_description
1 polymer ?
#
loop_
_entity_poly.entity_id
_entity_poly.type
_entity_poly.pdbx_seq_one_letter_code
_entity_poly.pdbx_strand_id
1 'polypeptide(L)'
;MSVAPTFYREIVAGPQPTVVYQARHERIQQFGSTLAKDFGSVVLKAEAVYTRGLNYQVTDPGDADGVVPQNTLTWVLGLDFTEFADTRINTQIFQSHFFNHNPDIIQSTNEYGYSLLVNHKFSDKFEAEALWIASLNRTDWMLRPRVTWNLEKNWRIALGVDIFNGSPPGYFGRYDAKDRVYSELRYSF
;
A
#
# COMPACT_ATOMS: atom_id res chain seq x y z
N MET A 1 -7.42 -0.15 16.71
CA MET A 1 -6.88 -0.73 15.47
C MET A 1 -5.67 -1.57 15.83
N SER A 2 -5.61 -2.82 15.35
CA SER A 2 -4.44 -3.67 15.51
C SER A 2 -3.41 -3.21 14.49
N VAL A 3 -2.34 -2.59 14.95
CA VAL A 3 -1.17 -2.28 14.11
C VAL A 3 -0.41 -3.59 13.90
N ALA A 4 0.20 -3.77 12.73
CA ALA A 4 1.06 -4.91 12.48
C ALA A 4 2.17 -4.96 13.56
N PRO A 5 2.57 -6.16 14.01
CA PRO A 5 3.60 -6.26 15.02
C PRO A 5 4.94 -5.75 14.50
N THR A 6 5.70 -5.10 15.36
CA THR A 6 7.10 -4.74 15.13
C THR A 6 7.99 -5.88 15.60
N PHE A 7 9.02 -6.21 14.82
CA PHE A 7 9.94 -7.30 15.13
C PHE A 7 11.21 -6.73 15.79
N TYR A 8 11.36 -7.00 17.08
CA TYR A 8 12.52 -6.63 17.86
C TYR A 8 13.62 -7.69 17.72
N ARG A 9 14.84 -7.25 17.46
CA ARG A 9 16.01 -8.11 17.41
C ARG A 9 16.53 -8.36 18.83
N GLU A 10 16.81 -9.63 19.15
CA GLU A 10 17.45 -10.03 20.39
C GLU A 10 18.60 -10.98 20.08
N ILE A 11 19.78 -10.71 20.65
CA ILE A 11 20.94 -11.59 20.52
C ILE A 11 20.95 -12.50 21.74
N VAL A 12 20.64 -13.78 21.52
CA VAL A 12 20.70 -14.79 22.57
C VAL A 12 22.14 -15.31 22.65
N ALA A 13 22.77 -15.09 23.82
CA ALA A 13 24.13 -15.57 24.08
C ALA A 13 24.15 -17.10 24.23
N GLY A 14 25.13 -17.74 23.59
CA GLY A 14 25.35 -19.19 23.63
C GLY A 14 26.70 -19.55 22.99
N PRO A 15 27.04 -20.84 22.89
CA PRO A 15 28.26 -21.27 22.18
C PRO A 15 28.31 -20.79 20.74
N GLN A 16 27.14 -20.57 20.11
CA GLN A 16 26.93 -19.84 18.88
C GLN A 16 25.85 -18.80 19.14
N PRO A 17 26.17 -17.49 19.12
CA PRO A 17 25.17 -16.46 19.29
C PRO A 17 24.09 -16.54 18.22
N THR A 18 22.82 -16.51 18.62
CA THR A 18 21.68 -16.61 17.69
C THR A 18 20.88 -15.32 17.74
N VAL A 19 20.52 -14.80 16.57
CA VAL A 19 19.62 -13.66 16.45
C VAL A 19 18.18 -14.18 16.42
N VAL A 20 17.36 -13.70 17.35
CA VAL A 20 15.94 -14.02 17.46
C VAL A 20 15.13 -12.75 17.23
N TYR A 21 14.03 -12.85 16.49
CA TYR A 21 13.11 -11.74 16.29
C TYR A 21 11.83 -11.98 17.09
N GLN A 22 11.52 -11.06 17.99
CA GLN A 22 10.30 -11.08 18.79
C GLN A 22 9.27 -10.11 18.24
N ALA A 23 8.10 -10.61 17.91
CA ALA A 23 6.98 -9.78 17.48
C ALA A 23 6.32 -9.10 18.68
N ARG A 24 6.23 -7.77 18.68
CA ARG A 24 5.56 -6.98 19.74
C ARG A 24 4.59 -5.99 19.11
N HIS A 25 3.46 -5.76 19.81
CA HIS A 25 2.49 -4.71 19.46
C HIS A 25 2.76 -3.48 20.32
N GLU A 26 3.05 -2.37 19.66
CA GLU A 26 3.32 -1.11 20.33
C GLU A 26 2.06 -0.24 20.48
N ARG A 27 2.11 0.64 21.51
CA ARG A 27 1.10 1.69 21.64
C ARG A 27 1.50 2.88 20.81
N ILE A 28 0.69 3.19 19.82
CA ILE A 28 0.83 4.37 18.98
C ILE A 28 -0.31 5.35 19.21
N GLN A 29 -0.11 6.61 18.86
CA GLN A 29 -1.14 7.64 18.80
C GLN A 29 -1.33 8.05 17.35
N GLN A 30 -2.60 8.08 16.90
CA GLN A 30 -2.94 8.50 15.54
C GLN A 30 -4.02 9.57 15.59
N PHE A 31 -3.82 10.62 14.78
CA PHE A 31 -4.80 11.68 14.54
C PHE A 31 -4.97 11.79 13.03
N GLY A 32 -6.21 11.69 12.58
CA GLY A 32 -6.51 11.71 11.15
C GLY A 32 -7.70 12.60 10.81
N SER A 33 -7.72 13.07 9.58
CA SER A 33 -8.84 13.79 8.99
C SER A 33 -9.05 13.38 7.56
N THR A 34 -10.30 13.44 7.09
CA THR A 34 -10.69 13.16 5.72
C THR A 34 -11.55 14.29 5.18
N LEU A 35 -11.42 14.56 3.88
CA LEU A 35 -12.23 15.53 3.14
C LEU A 35 -12.67 14.88 1.82
N ALA A 36 -13.94 15.05 1.47
CA ALA A 36 -14.44 14.74 0.13
C ALA A 36 -15.27 15.91 -0.37
N LYS A 37 -15.02 16.34 -1.63
CA LYS A 37 -15.75 17.44 -2.26
C LYS A 37 -16.09 17.06 -3.70
N ASP A 38 -17.36 17.09 -4.01
CA ASP A 38 -17.90 16.91 -5.35
C ASP A 38 -17.90 18.25 -6.10
N PHE A 39 -17.34 18.27 -7.31
CA PHE A 39 -17.32 19.38 -8.25
C PHE A 39 -18.09 19.06 -9.54
N GLY A 40 -18.95 18.03 -9.52
CA GLY A 40 -19.73 17.57 -10.66
C GLY A 40 -19.00 16.52 -11.47
N SER A 41 -18.08 16.91 -12.34
CA SER A 41 -17.30 15.98 -13.18
C SER A 41 -16.11 15.33 -12.46
N VAL A 42 -15.71 15.88 -11.32
CA VAL A 42 -14.57 15.41 -10.52
C VAL A 42 -14.91 15.44 -9.04
N VAL A 43 -14.62 14.34 -8.34
CA VAL A 43 -14.66 14.30 -6.88
C VAL A 43 -13.24 14.34 -6.33
N LEU A 44 -12.94 15.40 -5.58
CA LEU A 44 -11.69 15.52 -4.82
C LEU A 44 -11.85 14.76 -3.49
N LYS A 45 -10.84 13.95 -3.18
CA LYS A 45 -10.70 13.28 -1.87
C LYS A 45 -9.34 13.59 -1.27
N ALA A 46 -9.32 13.87 0.01
CA ALA A 46 -8.07 14.10 0.74
C ALA A 46 -8.14 13.39 2.10
N GLU A 47 -7.03 12.82 2.49
CA GLU A 47 -6.86 12.19 3.80
C GLU A 47 -5.48 12.54 4.34
N ALA A 48 -5.39 12.80 5.65
CA ALA A 48 -4.12 13.00 6.33
C ALA A 48 -4.15 12.31 7.69
N VAL A 49 -3.07 11.60 8.03
CA VAL A 49 -2.89 10.89 9.30
C VAL A 49 -1.54 11.22 9.88
N TYR A 50 -1.53 11.80 11.06
CA TYR A 50 -0.33 11.93 11.89
C TYR A 50 -0.24 10.73 12.83
N THR A 51 0.90 10.03 12.79
CA THR A 51 1.20 8.88 13.66
C THR A 51 2.39 9.19 14.54
N ARG A 52 2.25 8.97 15.84
CA ARG A 52 3.32 9.17 16.83
C ARG A 52 3.72 7.83 17.43
N GLY A 53 5.06 7.60 17.49
CA GLY A 53 5.66 6.47 18.20
C GLY A 53 5.54 5.14 17.47
N LEU A 54 5.45 5.14 16.12
CA LEU A 54 5.51 3.91 15.34
C LEU A 54 6.98 3.49 15.18
N ASN A 55 7.30 2.25 15.55
CA ASN A 55 8.65 1.72 15.44
C ASN A 55 8.95 1.19 14.05
N TYR A 56 10.10 1.58 13.53
CA TYR A 56 10.66 1.14 12.25
C TYR A 56 11.91 0.32 12.47
N GLN A 57 12.12 -0.69 11.64
CA GLN A 57 13.34 -1.49 11.66
C GLN A 57 14.53 -0.66 11.17
N VAL A 58 15.65 -0.77 11.87
CA VAL A 58 16.91 -0.14 11.46
C VAL A 58 17.77 -1.12 10.67
N THR A 59 18.60 -0.57 9.81
CA THR A 59 19.55 -1.33 8.96
C THR A 59 20.89 -1.55 9.65
N ASP A 60 21.19 -0.78 10.72
CA ASP A 60 22.43 -0.93 11.50
C ASP A 60 22.43 -2.28 12.26
N PRO A 61 23.39 -3.20 11.97
CA PRO A 61 23.54 -4.44 12.73
C PRO A 61 23.96 -4.23 14.18
N GLY A 62 24.56 -3.08 14.50
CA GLY A 62 25.04 -2.74 15.83
C GLY A 62 23.95 -2.23 16.79
N ASP A 63 22.79 -1.88 16.27
CA ASP A 63 21.66 -1.48 17.09
C ASP A 63 21.16 -2.64 17.96
N ALA A 64 20.87 -2.38 19.26
CA ALA A 64 20.61 -3.43 20.24
C ALA A 64 19.29 -4.17 20.00
N ASP A 65 18.22 -3.45 19.69
CA ASP A 65 16.87 -4.00 19.54
C ASP A 65 16.35 -3.97 18.08
N GLY A 66 17.12 -3.35 17.17
CA GLY A 66 16.87 -3.31 15.74
C GLY A 66 15.68 -2.43 15.32
N VAL A 67 15.23 -1.51 16.21
CA VAL A 67 14.08 -0.65 15.93
C VAL A 67 14.27 0.77 16.44
N VAL A 68 13.61 1.74 15.79
CA VAL A 68 13.61 3.14 16.23
C VAL A 68 12.22 3.75 16.08
N PRO A 69 11.73 4.50 17.09
CA PRO A 69 10.45 5.19 16.99
C PRO A 69 10.53 6.38 16.04
N GLN A 70 9.56 6.48 15.14
CA GLN A 70 9.41 7.60 14.22
C GLN A 70 8.01 8.20 14.34
N ASN A 71 7.92 9.51 14.15
CA ASN A 71 6.65 10.21 13.97
C ASN A 71 6.47 10.49 12.49
N THR A 72 5.29 10.23 11.96
CA THR A 72 5.02 10.40 10.54
C THR A 72 3.76 11.21 10.29
N LEU A 73 3.76 11.98 9.20
CA LEU A 73 2.56 12.54 8.59
C LEU A 73 2.40 11.88 7.22
N THR A 74 1.34 11.11 7.05
CA THR A 74 0.98 10.55 5.75
C THR A 74 -0.27 11.24 5.24
N TRP A 75 -0.24 11.68 3.97
CA TRP A 75 -1.40 12.26 3.32
C TRP A 75 -1.59 11.69 1.91
N VAL A 76 -2.83 11.71 1.46
CA VAL A 76 -3.26 11.27 0.14
C VAL A 76 -4.18 12.33 -0.44
N LEU A 77 -3.97 12.70 -1.71
CA LEU A 77 -4.89 13.47 -2.52
C LEU A 77 -5.32 12.62 -3.71
N GLY A 78 -6.63 12.47 -3.89
CA GLY A 78 -7.24 11.69 -4.95
C GLY A 78 -8.25 12.47 -5.77
N LEU A 79 -8.32 12.16 -7.06
CA LEU A 79 -9.32 12.67 -7.98
C LEU A 79 -10.05 11.47 -8.60
N ASP A 80 -11.38 11.45 -8.44
CA ASP A 80 -12.28 10.54 -9.15
C ASP A 80 -12.95 11.30 -10.29
N PHE A 81 -12.74 10.88 -11.53
CA PHE A 81 -13.39 11.43 -12.71
C PHE A 81 -14.67 10.67 -13.02
N THR A 82 -15.79 11.39 -13.09
CA THR A 82 -17.15 10.83 -13.25
C THR A 82 -17.80 11.16 -14.61
N GLU A 83 -17.11 11.96 -15.44
CA GLU A 83 -17.64 12.47 -16.70
C GLU A 83 -17.68 11.43 -17.85
N PHE A 84 -16.90 10.37 -17.73
CA PHE A 84 -16.78 9.39 -18.80
C PHE A 84 -17.85 8.31 -18.65
N ALA A 85 -18.72 8.19 -19.65
CA ALA A 85 -19.69 7.10 -19.71
C ALA A 85 -18.96 5.75 -19.62
N ASP A 86 -19.47 4.84 -18.78
CA ASP A 86 -18.95 3.49 -18.61
C ASP A 86 -17.46 3.39 -18.19
N THR A 87 -16.81 4.53 -17.90
CA THR A 87 -15.40 4.57 -17.51
C THR A 87 -15.23 5.33 -16.19
N ARG A 88 -14.59 4.69 -15.25
CA ARG A 88 -14.13 5.31 -13.98
C ARG A 88 -12.63 5.46 -14.01
N ILE A 89 -12.15 6.66 -13.77
CA ILE A 89 -10.72 6.95 -13.59
C ILE A 89 -10.52 7.53 -12.19
N ASN A 90 -9.65 6.91 -11.41
CA ASN A 90 -9.20 7.43 -10.14
C ASN A 90 -7.68 7.60 -10.17
N THR A 91 -7.18 8.76 -9.81
CA THR A 91 -5.75 9.01 -9.63
C THR A 91 -5.48 9.54 -8.24
N GLN A 92 -4.38 9.13 -7.66
CA GLN A 92 -3.97 9.58 -6.33
C GLN A 92 -2.47 9.87 -6.32
N ILE A 93 -2.10 10.87 -5.54
CA ILE A 93 -0.73 11.10 -5.08
C ILE A 93 -0.70 11.01 -3.57
N PHE A 94 0.38 10.47 -3.03
CA PHE A 94 0.52 10.33 -1.59
C PHE A 94 1.97 10.57 -1.15
N GLN A 95 2.11 11.00 0.10
CA GLN A 95 3.40 11.23 0.73
C GLN A 95 3.36 10.74 2.18
N SER A 96 4.45 10.17 2.64
CA SER A 96 4.77 9.99 4.05
C SER A 96 6.00 10.80 4.41
N HIS A 97 5.87 11.76 5.33
CA HIS A 97 6.95 12.57 5.86
C HIS A 97 7.35 12.05 7.25
N PHE A 98 8.64 11.81 7.45
CA PHE A 98 9.21 11.35 8.71
C PHE A 98 9.82 12.52 9.48
N PHE A 99 9.25 12.86 10.64
CA PHE A 99 9.78 13.90 11.52
C PHE A 99 10.98 13.38 12.28
N ASN A 100 12.05 14.20 12.38
CA ASN A 100 13.30 13.81 13.02
C ASN A 100 13.81 12.46 12.48
N HIS A 101 13.84 12.36 11.17
CA HIS A 101 14.18 11.14 10.44
C HIS A 101 15.50 10.52 10.93
N ASN A 102 15.45 9.25 11.33
CA ASN A 102 16.64 8.48 11.64
C ASN A 102 17.24 7.92 10.33
N PRO A 103 18.54 8.18 10.04
CA PRO A 103 19.18 7.72 8.79
C PRO A 103 19.32 6.20 8.69
N ASP A 104 19.20 5.47 9.81
CA ASP A 104 19.38 4.02 9.82
C ASP A 104 18.13 3.25 9.39
N ILE A 105 16.98 3.93 9.15
CA ILE A 105 15.80 3.29 8.56
C ILE A 105 15.88 3.27 7.02
N ILE A 106 15.19 2.29 6.41
CA ILE A 106 15.16 2.13 4.95
C ILE A 106 14.43 3.27 4.24
N GLN A 107 13.42 3.83 4.90
CA GLN A 107 12.59 4.89 4.36
C GLN A 107 13.38 6.20 4.26
N SER A 108 13.15 6.96 3.21
CA SER A 108 13.66 8.33 3.09
C SER A 108 12.85 9.28 3.98
N THR A 109 13.37 10.46 4.29
CA THR A 109 12.64 11.51 5.03
C THR A 109 11.27 11.80 4.43
N ASN A 110 11.16 11.72 3.11
CA ASN A 110 9.92 11.86 2.36
C ASN A 110 9.78 10.69 1.40
N GLU A 111 8.74 9.90 1.56
CA GLU A 111 8.35 8.83 0.65
C GLU A 111 7.14 9.28 -0.16
N TYR A 112 7.29 9.33 -1.49
CA TYR A 112 6.24 9.73 -2.41
C TYR A 112 5.78 8.56 -3.25
N GLY A 113 4.53 8.61 -3.64
CA GLY A 113 3.99 7.65 -4.60
C GLY A 113 2.73 8.16 -5.27
N TYR A 114 2.30 7.40 -6.26
CA TYR A 114 1.05 7.65 -6.96
C TYR A 114 0.33 6.36 -7.29
N SER A 115 -0.96 6.46 -7.55
CA SER A 115 -1.77 5.39 -8.10
C SER A 115 -2.67 5.88 -9.22
N LEU A 116 -2.96 4.98 -10.15
CA LEU A 116 -3.92 5.17 -11.23
C LEU A 116 -4.80 3.92 -11.32
N LEU A 117 -6.10 4.10 -11.16
CA LEU A 117 -7.11 3.09 -11.42
C LEU A 117 -7.91 3.52 -12.65
N VAL A 118 -8.01 2.65 -13.62
CA VAL A 118 -8.93 2.78 -14.75
C VAL A 118 -9.84 1.56 -14.76
N ASN A 119 -11.13 1.79 -14.76
CA ASN A 119 -12.16 0.76 -14.89
C ASN A 119 -13.08 1.13 -16.04
N HIS A 120 -13.35 0.18 -16.94
CA HIS A 120 -14.22 0.40 -18.09
C HIS A 120 -15.19 -0.77 -18.27
N LYS A 121 -16.47 -0.45 -18.44
CA LYS A 121 -17.52 -1.38 -18.81
C LYS A 121 -17.66 -1.42 -20.34
N PHE A 122 -17.23 -2.51 -20.95
CA PHE A 122 -17.42 -2.72 -22.40
C PHE A 122 -18.86 -3.10 -22.73
N SER A 123 -19.57 -3.71 -21.79
CA SER A 123 -20.98 -4.07 -21.86
C SER A 123 -21.49 -4.41 -20.45
N ASP A 124 -22.79 -4.69 -20.32
CA ASP A 124 -23.39 -5.17 -19.07
C ASP A 124 -22.75 -6.49 -18.57
N LYS A 125 -22.12 -7.23 -19.48
CA LYS A 125 -21.48 -8.52 -19.17
C LYS A 125 -19.98 -8.43 -18.91
N PHE A 126 -19.28 -7.46 -19.51
CA PHE A 126 -17.81 -7.38 -19.46
C PHE A 126 -17.32 -6.04 -18.93
N GLU A 127 -16.43 -6.13 -17.98
CA GLU A 127 -15.75 -5.00 -17.34
C GLU A 127 -14.27 -5.32 -17.22
N ALA A 128 -13.40 -4.36 -17.52
CA ALA A 128 -11.97 -4.46 -17.26
C ALA A 128 -11.51 -3.33 -16.33
N GLU A 129 -10.58 -3.66 -15.49
CA GLU A 129 -9.96 -2.76 -14.52
C GLU A 129 -8.45 -2.93 -14.57
N ALA A 130 -7.72 -1.84 -14.44
CA ALA A 130 -6.28 -1.85 -14.23
C ALA A 130 -5.94 -0.88 -13.09
N LEU A 131 -5.25 -1.38 -12.08
CA LEU A 131 -4.70 -0.56 -10.99
C LEU A 131 -3.18 -0.56 -11.11
N TRP A 132 -2.58 0.62 -11.16
CA TRP A 132 -1.15 0.84 -11.07
C TRP A 132 -0.82 1.66 -9.83
N ILE A 133 0.12 1.18 -9.03
CA ILE A 133 0.64 1.88 -7.85
C ILE A 133 2.16 1.89 -7.96
N ALA A 134 2.79 3.05 -7.77
CA ALA A 134 4.24 3.16 -7.86
C ALA A 134 4.82 4.16 -6.84
N SER A 135 6.03 3.87 -6.39
CA SER A 135 6.87 4.80 -5.65
C SER A 135 7.52 5.80 -6.62
N LEU A 136 7.72 7.03 -6.15
CA LEU A 136 8.51 8.06 -6.85
C LEU A 136 9.94 8.15 -6.30
N ASN A 137 10.23 7.49 -5.18
CA ASN A 137 11.57 7.49 -4.56
C ASN A 137 12.49 6.43 -5.16
N ARG A 138 11.91 5.33 -5.67
CA ARG A 138 12.66 4.16 -6.16
C ARG A 138 11.85 3.39 -7.19
N THR A 139 12.51 2.53 -7.95
CA THR A 139 11.80 1.55 -8.79
C THR A 139 11.10 0.56 -7.88
N ASP A 140 9.79 0.74 -7.69
CA ASP A 140 8.97 -0.07 -6.80
C ASP A 140 7.50 0.14 -7.18
N TRP A 141 6.89 -0.82 -7.88
CA TRP A 141 5.53 -0.68 -8.40
C TRP A 141 4.79 -2.01 -8.49
N MET A 142 3.48 -1.92 -8.55
CA MET A 142 2.55 -3.01 -8.80
C MET A 142 1.57 -2.62 -9.90
N LEU A 143 1.32 -3.56 -10.82
CA LEU A 143 0.25 -3.48 -11.81
C LEU A 143 -0.72 -4.64 -11.60
N ARG A 144 -2.02 -4.34 -11.51
CA ARG A 144 -3.10 -5.31 -11.32
C ARG A 144 -4.17 -5.15 -12.39
N PRO A 145 -4.04 -5.78 -13.57
CA PRO A 145 -5.13 -5.91 -14.52
C PRO A 145 -6.12 -6.99 -14.04
N ARG A 146 -7.42 -6.72 -14.25
CA ARG A 146 -8.53 -7.61 -13.92
C ARG A 146 -9.62 -7.51 -14.96
N VAL A 147 -10.17 -8.62 -15.39
CA VAL A 147 -11.36 -8.70 -16.23
C VAL A 147 -12.46 -9.40 -15.44
N THR A 148 -13.66 -8.85 -15.51
CA THR A 148 -14.85 -9.37 -14.86
C THR A 148 -15.88 -9.71 -15.93
N TRP A 149 -16.46 -10.91 -15.82
CA TRP A 149 -17.53 -11.39 -16.66
C TRP A 149 -18.78 -11.71 -15.82
N ASN A 150 -19.86 -10.99 -16.05
CA ASN A 150 -21.18 -11.24 -15.50
C ASN A 150 -21.88 -12.24 -16.43
N LEU A 151 -21.77 -13.54 -16.14
CA LEU A 151 -22.35 -14.63 -16.96
C LEU A 151 -23.86 -14.53 -17.04
N GLU A 152 -24.49 -14.42 -15.87
CA GLU A 152 -25.92 -14.32 -15.66
C GLU A 152 -26.20 -13.41 -14.45
N LYS A 153 -27.47 -13.16 -14.17
CA LYS A 153 -27.91 -12.27 -13.10
C LYS A 153 -27.23 -12.54 -11.74
N ASN A 154 -26.91 -13.81 -11.46
CA ASN A 154 -26.41 -14.26 -10.17
C ASN A 154 -24.95 -14.73 -10.18
N TRP A 155 -24.34 -14.91 -11.37
CA TRP A 155 -22.99 -15.44 -11.52
C TRP A 155 -22.02 -14.40 -12.05
N ARG A 156 -20.92 -14.24 -11.34
CA ARG A 156 -19.81 -13.35 -11.73
C ARG A 156 -18.49 -14.09 -11.65
N ILE A 157 -17.72 -14.03 -12.72
CA ILE A 157 -16.33 -14.54 -12.78
C ILE A 157 -15.39 -13.37 -12.94
N ALA A 158 -14.30 -13.37 -12.20
CA ALA A 158 -13.20 -12.45 -12.43
C ALA A 158 -11.88 -13.20 -12.59
N LEU A 159 -11.04 -12.70 -13.48
CA LEU A 159 -9.66 -13.14 -13.68
C LEU A 159 -8.73 -11.93 -13.54
N GLY A 160 -7.63 -12.09 -12.85
CA GLY A 160 -6.68 -11.01 -12.67
C GLY A 160 -5.26 -11.53 -12.51
N VAL A 161 -4.33 -10.58 -12.66
CA VAL A 161 -2.90 -10.81 -12.47
C VAL A 161 -2.38 -9.73 -11.53
N ASP A 162 -1.51 -10.08 -10.60
CA ASP A 162 -0.69 -9.12 -9.85
C ASP A 162 0.74 -9.22 -10.34
N ILE A 163 1.28 -8.13 -10.86
CA ILE A 163 2.64 -8.00 -11.36
C ILE A 163 3.37 -7.04 -10.42
N PHE A 164 4.49 -7.48 -9.89
CA PHE A 164 5.31 -6.70 -8.97
C PHE A 164 6.68 -6.45 -9.57
N ASN A 165 7.24 -5.27 -9.32
CA ASN A 165 8.60 -4.97 -9.72
C ASN A 165 9.24 -3.99 -8.75
N GLY A 166 10.52 -4.21 -8.45
CA GLY A 166 11.29 -3.32 -7.60
C GLY A 166 12.44 -4.00 -6.88
N SER A 167 13.13 -3.23 -6.05
CA SER A 167 14.19 -3.75 -5.19
C SER A 167 13.63 -4.29 -3.86
N PRO A 168 14.28 -5.28 -3.21
CA PRO A 168 13.79 -5.94 -2.00
C PRO A 168 13.36 -5.03 -0.84
N PRO A 169 13.96 -3.84 -0.60
CA PRO A 169 13.48 -2.93 0.44
C PRO A 169 12.15 -2.24 0.12
N GLY A 170 11.68 -2.29 -1.14
CA GLY A 170 10.42 -1.69 -1.56
C GLY A 170 9.19 -2.44 -1.03
N TYR A 171 8.02 -1.77 -1.07
CA TYR A 171 6.74 -2.40 -0.73
C TYR A 171 6.41 -3.56 -1.67
N PHE A 172 6.63 -3.37 -2.96
CA PHE A 172 6.33 -4.34 -4.01
C PHE A 172 7.55 -5.15 -4.40
N GLY A 173 8.75 -4.57 -4.35
CA GLY A 173 10.00 -5.22 -4.74
C GLY A 173 10.33 -6.48 -3.95
N ARG A 174 9.83 -6.60 -2.69
CA ARG A 174 9.90 -7.86 -1.93
C ARG A 174 9.13 -9.00 -2.58
N TYR A 175 8.27 -8.72 -3.54
CA TYR A 175 7.44 -9.66 -4.28
C TYR A 175 7.81 -9.75 -5.77
N ASP A 176 8.92 -9.14 -6.23
CA ASP A 176 9.36 -9.04 -7.62
C ASP A 176 9.35 -10.40 -8.37
N ALA A 177 9.74 -11.48 -7.69
CA ALA A 177 9.71 -12.83 -8.24
C ALA A 177 8.42 -13.62 -7.89
N LYS A 178 7.33 -12.95 -7.52
CA LYS A 178 6.10 -13.57 -6.99
C LYS A 178 4.85 -13.06 -7.68
N ASP A 179 4.94 -12.81 -8.98
CA ASP A 179 3.76 -12.52 -9.79
C ASP A 179 2.74 -13.65 -9.67
N ARG A 180 1.47 -13.28 -9.64
CA ARG A 180 0.41 -14.28 -9.48
C ARG A 180 -0.77 -14.02 -10.38
N VAL A 181 -1.39 -15.12 -10.82
CA VAL A 181 -2.70 -15.13 -11.48
C VAL A 181 -3.72 -15.58 -10.46
N TYR A 182 -4.89 -14.97 -10.45
CA TYR A 182 -5.99 -15.36 -9.59
C TYR A 182 -7.32 -15.38 -10.34
N SER A 183 -8.26 -16.19 -9.85
CA SER A 183 -9.64 -16.21 -10.31
C SER A 183 -10.59 -16.09 -9.13
N GLU A 184 -11.73 -15.45 -9.34
CA GLU A 184 -12.82 -15.32 -8.38
C GLU A 184 -14.11 -15.79 -9.04
N LEU A 185 -14.86 -16.66 -8.38
CA LEU A 185 -16.22 -17.03 -8.74
C LEU A 185 -17.16 -16.55 -7.64
N ARG A 186 -18.15 -15.73 -8.00
CA ARG A 186 -19.16 -15.23 -7.07
C ARG A 186 -20.55 -15.63 -7.52
N TYR A 187 -21.34 -16.16 -6.59
CA TYR A 187 -22.76 -16.39 -6.73
C TYR A 187 -23.52 -15.53 -5.73
N SER A 188 -24.52 -14.79 -6.22
CA SER A 188 -25.42 -13.96 -5.38
C SER A 188 -26.82 -14.55 -5.42
N PHE A 189 -27.41 -14.82 -4.28
CA PHE A 189 -28.76 -15.40 -4.10
C PHE A 189 -29.73 -14.41 -3.48
#